data_484ed214b344998b068507faa2dd060e
#
_entry.id   484ed214b344998b068507faa2dd060e
#
_cell.length_a   1.000
_cell.length_b   1.000
_cell.length_c   1.000
_cell.angle_alpha   90.00
_cell.angle_beta   90.00
_cell.angle_gamma   90.00
#
_symmetry.space_group_name_H-M   'P 1'
#
loop_
_entity.id
_entity.type
_entity.pdbx_description
1 polymer ?
#
loop_
_entity_poly.entity_id
_entity_poly.type
_entity_poly.pdbx_seq_one_letter_code
_entity_poly.pdbx_strand_id
1 'polypeptide(L)'
;MRKLQFAMVALFAVLLMACASGYHDTRVVNTQTGVEKDPQGPYQSLVVGALVEHELRGHLENAIVARFAEQGIKATAAHTVFGDKGIEGKSRDYLAERMQENGFDSALAIHLEEQRSETLEVKGDPGAAVPIAGTMTMRPQVFSDDFFVNEDIYVVRLDLWDVAQQAIIWQGNTVSFNTGGFKGLEKGAGHFAQVITNAIGKADIF
;
A
#
# COMPACT_ATOMS: atom_id res chain seq x y z
N MET A 1 -28.72 -12.36 35.14
CA MET A 1 -29.36 -11.97 33.86
C MET A 1 -28.81 -10.64 33.29
N ARG A 2 -28.67 -9.56 34.05
CA ARG A 2 -28.12 -8.26 33.59
C ARG A 2 -26.71 -8.34 32.98
N LYS A 3 -25.79 -9.11 33.57
CA LYS A 3 -24.40 -9.25 33.04
C LYS A 3 -24.34 -9.96 31.71
N LEU A 4 -25.26 -10.89 31.42
CA LEU A 4 -25.33 -11.61 30.14
C LEU A 4 -25.88 -10.71 29.02
N GLN A 5 -26.79 -9.81 29.34
CA GLN A 5 -27.32 -8.83 28.38
C GLN A 5 -26.26 -7.80 27.98
N PHE A 6 -25.42 -7.32 28.91
CA PHE A 6 -24.32 -6.43 28.61
C PHE A 6 -23.26 -7.08 27.71
N ALA A 7 -22.93 -8.35 27.95
CA ALA A 7 -21.99 -9.09 27.13
C ALA A 7 -22.51 -9.29 25.69
N MET A 8 -23.80 -9.54 25.53
CA MET A 8 -24.41 -9.73 24.20
C MET A 8 -24.48 -8.42 23.42
N VAL A 9 -24.77 -7.29 24.06
CA VAL A 9 -24.79 -5.96 23.42
C VAL A 9 -23.39 -5.54 23.02
N ALA A 10 -22.36 -5.80 23.85
CA ALA A 10 -20.97 -5.52 23.51
C ALA A 10 -20.47 -6.37 22.32
N LEU A 11 -20.85 -7.64 22.27
CA LEU A 11 -20.51 -8.53 21.15
C LEU A 11 -21.18 -8.08 19.85
N PHE A 12 -22.41 -7.60 19.91
CA PHE A 12 -23.16 -7.09 18.75
C PHE A 12 -22.58 -5.76 18.22
N ALA A 13 -22.10 -4.89 19.13
CA ALA A 13 -21.45 -3.63 18.76
C ALA A 13 -20.11 -3.87 18.02
N VAL A 14 -19.35 -4.90 18.41
CA VAL A 14 -18.09 -5.28 17.73
C VAL A 14 -18.36 -5.84 16.33
N LEU A 15 -19.45 -6.57 16.13
CA LEU A 15 -19.83 -7.13 14.83
C LEU A 15 -20.32 -6.04 13.84
N LEU A 16 -20.87 -4.92 14.32
CA LEU A 16 -21.33 -3.83 13.46
C LEU A 16 -20.19 -2.93 12.98
N MET A 17 -19.01 -2.95 13.59
CA MET A 17 -17.84 -2.18 13.13
C MET A 17 -17.10 -2.84 11.95
N ALA A 18 -17.44 -4.07 11.57
CA ALA A 18 -16.76 -4.81 10.50
C ALA A 18 -17.23 -4.46 9.08
N CYS A 19 -18.27 -3.63 8.90
CA CYS A 19 -18.93 -3.44 7.59
C CYS A 19 -18.64 -2.12 6.87
N ALA A 20 -17.60 -1.37 7.24
CA ALA A 20 -17.25 -0.13 6.55
C ALA A 20 -15.80 -0.12 6.06
N SER A 21 -15.31 -1.23 5.53
CA SER A 21 -14.02 -1.27 4.86
C SER A 21 -14.22 -1.07 3.36
N GLY A 22 -13.85 0.11 2.86
CA GLY A 22 -13.66 0.29 1.42
C GLY A 22 -12.75 -0.81 0.89
N TYR A 23 -13.00 -1.26 -0.32
CA TYR A 23 -12.17 -2.26 -0.98
C TYR A 23 -10.84 -1.63 -1.40
N HIS A 24 -9.74 -2.24 -1.00
CA HIS A 24 -8.40 -1.89 -1.44
C HIS A 24 -7.78 -3.14 -2.05
N ASP A 25 -7.35 -3.05 -3.29
CA ASP A 25 -6.61 -4.10 -3.96
C ASP A 25 -5.34 -3.51 -4.58
N THR A 26 -4.21 -4.15 -4.38
CA THR A 26 -2.94 -3.78 -5.01
C THR A 26 -2.40 -5.00 -5.71
N ARG A 27 -2.04 -4.85 -6.98
CA ARG A 27 -1.50 -5.92 -7.81
C ARG A 27 -0.16 -5.52 -8.36
N VAL A 28 0.81 -6.42 -8.26
CA VAL A 28 2.09 -6.30 -8.98
C VAL A 28 1.82 -6.70 -10.43
N VAL A 29 2.12 -5.80 -11.35
CA VAL A 29 1.93 -6.01 -12.78
C VAL A 29 3.14 -6.71 -13.38
N ASN A 30 4.33 -6.22 -13.05
CA ASN A 30 5.59 -6.81 -13.46
C ASN A 30 6.71 -6.51 -12.46
N THR A 31 7.78 -7.28 -12.53
CA THR A 31 9.04 -7.03 -11.82
C THR A 31 10.21 -7.40 -12.71
N GLN A 32 11.33 -6.71 -12.54
CA GLN A 32 12.58 -6.97 -13.25
C GLN A 32 13.76 -6.79 -12.30
N THR A 33 14.68 -7.75 -12.26
CA THR A 33 15.98 -7.67 -11.56
C THR A 33 17.08 -7.39 -12.57
N GLY A 34 18.16 -6.72 -12.14
CA GLY A 34 19.27 -6.38 -13.02
C GLY A 34 18.91 -5.33 -14.07
N VAL A 35 18.17 -4.27 -13.68
CA VAL A 35 17.66 -3.25 -14.62
C VAL A 35 18.78 -2.45 -15.23
N GLU A 36 19.61 -1.77 -14.42
CA GLU A 36 20.80 -1.05 -14.86
C GLU A 36 22.07 -1.85 -14.56
N LYS A 37 22.09 -2.53 -13.41
CA LYS A 37 23.17 -3.42 -12.97
C LYS A 37 22.60 -4.57 -12.14
N ASP A 38 23.37 -5.66 -12.06
CA ASP A 38 23.04 -6.76 -11.18
C ASP A 38 23.22 -6.39 -9.70
N PRO A 39 22.35 -6.88 -8.81
CA PRO A 39 22.51 -6.70 -7.36
C PRO A 39 23.85 -7.22 -6.88
N GLN A 40 24.50 -6.45 -5.99
CA GLN A 40 25.75 -6.85 -5.34
C GLN A 40 25.52 -7.28 -3.88
N GLY A 41 24.25 -7.41 -3.46
CA GLY A 41 23.84 -7.73 -2.09
C GLY A 41 24.44 -9.01 -1.49
N PRO A 42 24.08 -9.40 -0.28
CA PRO A 42 22.84 -8.96 0.38
C PRO A 42 22.93 -7.54 0.96
N TYR A 43 21.83 -6.78 0.81
CA TYR A 43 21.70 -5.44 1.38
C TYR A 43 21.15 -5.53 2.82
N GLN A 44 21.64 -4.64 3.71
CA GLN A 44 21.32 -4.68 5.13
C GLN A 44 20.60 -3.44 5.64
N SER A 45 20.62 -2.35 4.88
CA SER A 45 20.16 -1.05 5.32
C SER A 45 19.48 -0.29 4.19
N LEU A 46 18.17 -0.10 4.29
CA LEU A 46 17.31 0.44 3.24
C LEU A 46 16.76 1.83 3.62
N VAL A 47 16.82 2.79 2.71
CA VAL A 47 16.01 4.01 2.77
C VAL A 47 14.76 3.84 1.89
N VAL A 48 13.59 4.18 2.41
CA VAL A 48 12.32 4.16 1.68
C VAL A 48 11.86 5.58 1.44
N GLY A 49 11.77 6.00 0.17
CA GLY A 49 11.34 7.33 -0.23
C GLY A 49 10.18 7.30 -1.22
N ALA A 50 9.12 8.06 -0.93
CA ALA A 50 7.95 8.14 -1.78
C ALA A 50 7.82 9.51 -2.45
N LEU A 51 7.70 9.51 -3.77
CA LEU A 51 7.42 10.67 -4.61
C LEU A 51 5.90 10.76 -4.88
N VAL A 52 5.19 11.10 -3.81
CA VAL A 52 3.74 11.24 -3.75
C VAL A 52 3.38 12.53 -3.01
N GLU A 53 2.11 12.90 -2.98
CA GLU A 53 1.65 14.06 -2.22
C GLU A 53 2.10 14.02 -0.76
N HIS A 54 2.38 15.20 -0.21
CA HIS A 54 3.00 15.37 1.11
C HIS A 54 2.27 14.62 2.24
N GLU A 55 0.95 14.71 2.27
CA GLU A 55 0.13 14.07 3.32
C GLU A 55 0.22 12.54 3.29
N LEU A 56 0.33 11.95 2.09
CA LEU A 56 0.40 10.50 1.90
C LEU A 56 1.82 9.95 2.13
N ARG A 57 2.86 10.76 1.87
CA ARG A 57 4.26 10.36 1.89
C ARG A 57 4.66 9.67 3.19
N GLY A 58 4.47 10.37 4.31
CA GLY A 58 4.85 9.84 5.63
C GLY A 58 4.13 8.55 5.99
N HIS A 59 2.84 8.44 5.71
CA HIS A 59 2.05 7.24 5.96
C HIS A 59 2.56 6.05 5.13
N LEU A 60 2.86 6.29 3.85
CA LEU A 60 3.32 5.25 2.93
C LEU A 60 4.73 4.76 3.29
N GLU A 61 5.69 5.69 3.49
CA GLU A 61 7.05 5.36 3.89
C GLU A 61 7.08 4.57 5.19
N ASN A 62 6.33 5.03 6.23
CA ASN A 62 6.28 4.36 7.53
C ASN A 62 5.63 2.96 7.44
N ALA A 63 4.56 2.79 6.64
CA ALA A 63 3.93 1.49 6.46
C ALA A 63 4.88 0.48 5.83
N ILE A 64 5.67 0.90 4.84
CA ILE A 64 6.65 0.05 4.16
C ILE A 64 7.82 -0.29 5.09
N VAL A 65 8.34 0.70 5.82
CA VAL A 65 9.40 0.49 6.84
C VAL A 65 8.96 -0.53 7.87
N ALA A 66 7.72 -0.43 8.38
CA ALA A 66 7.19 -1.38 9.34
C ALA A 66 7.13 -2.82 8.78
N ARG A 67 6.75 -2.98 7.50
CA ARG A 67 6.71 -4.31 6.85
C ARG A 67 8.10 -4.90 6.62
N PHE A 68 9.08 -4.09 6.22
CA PHE A 68 10.47 -4.56 6.12
C PHE A 68 11.04 -4.97 7.48
N ALA A 69 10.71 -4.24 8.55
CA ALA A 69 11.11 -4.59 9.91
C ALA A 69 10.54 -5.96 10.36
N GLU A 70 9.29 -6.29 9.98
CA GLU A 70 8.70 -7.62 10.21
C GLU A 70 9.46 -8.75 9.50
N GLN A 71 10.18 -8.44 8.41
CA GLN A 71 11.02 -9.36 7.65
C GLN A 71 12.49 -9.36 8.12
N GLY A 72 12.81 -8.58 9.16
CA GLY A 72 14.18 -8.46 9.70
C GLY A 72 15.10 -7.52 8.90
N ILE A 73 14.56 -6.77 7.92
CA ILE A 73 15.30 -5.81 7.11
C ILE A 73 15.28 -4.45 7.81
N LYS A 74 16.46 -3.85 8.00
CA LYS A 74 16.59 -2.52 8.60
C LYS A 74 16.23 -1.45 7.57
N ALA A 75 15.02 -0.92 7.65
CA ALA A 75 14.54 0.15 6.78
C ALA A 75 14.32 1.46 7.55
N THR A 76 14.47 2.60 6.86
CA THR A 76 14.28 3.95 7.41
C THR A 76 13.50 4.79 6.39
N ALA A 77 12.51 5.55 6.86
CA ALA A 77 11.74 6.45 6.03
C ALA A 77 12.56 7.67 5.59
N ALA A 78 12.50 8.02 4.32
CA ALA A 78 13.30 9.10 3.75
C ALA A 78 12.97 10.48 4.36
N HIS A 79 11.70 10.73 4.75
CA HIS A 79 11.34 11.98 5.41
C HIS A 79 12.06 12.18 6.75
N THR A 80 12.45 11.13 7.44
CA THR A 80 13.22 11.23 8.70
C THR A 80 14.70 11.52 8.45
N VAL A 81 15.23 11.16 7.29
CA VAL A 81 16.65 11.36 6.92
C VAL A 81 16.86 12.70 6.20
N PHE A 82 15.93 13.04 5.30
CA PHE A 82 16.06 14.18 4.38
C PHE A 82 15.08 15.32 4.66
N GLY A 83 14.27 15.22 5.72
CA GLY A 83 13.21 16.16 6.08
C GLY A 83 11.91 15.91 5.29
N ASP A 84 10.89 16.74 5.51
CA ASP A 84 9.51 16.55 5.06
C ASP A 84 9.34 16.27 3.55
N LYS A 85 10.23 16.80 2.72
CA LYS A 85 10.22 16.55 1.28
C LYS A 85 10.81 15.18 0.89
N GLY A 86 11.42 14.46 1.84
CA GLY A 86 12.09 13.19 1.56
C GLY A 86 13.11 13.34 0.44
N ILE A 87 12.98 12.48 -0.59
CA ILE A 87 13.88 12.47 -1.76
C ILE A 87 13.46 13.46 -2.86
N GLU A 88 12.32 14.12 -2.73
CA GLU A 88 11.76 15.00 -3.76
C GLU A 88 12.68 16.19 -4.06
N GLY A 89 12.94 16.45 -5.34
CA GLY A 89 13.73 17.57 -5.84
C GLY A 89 15.24 17.49 -5.56
N LYS A 90 15.74 16.37 -5.04
CA LYS A 90 17.17 16.16 -4.78
C LYS A 90 17.82 15.41 -5.95
N SER A 91 19.07 15.77 -6.27
CA SER A 91 19.82 15.08 -7.31
C SER A 91 20.25 13.68 -6.85
N ARG A 92 20.49 12.79 -7.83
CA ARG A 92 20.97 11.42 -7.61
C ARG A 92 22.27 11.41 -6.81
N ASP A 93 23.24 12.24 -7.19
CA ASP A 93 24.55 12.31 -6.55
C ASP A 93 24.43 12.75 -5.07
N TYR A 94 23.64 13.79 -4.80
CA TYR A 94 23.37 14.25 -3.44
C TYR A 94 22.72 13.15 -2.57
N LEU A 95 21.74 12.44 -3.12
CA LEU A 95 21.08 11.34 -2.39
C LEU A 95 22.05 10.19 -2.11
N ALA A 96 22.88 9.80 -3.10
CA ALA A 96 23.85 8.74 -2.95
C ALA A 96 24.89 9.10 -1.87
N GLU A 97 25.46 10.31 -1.91
CA GLU A 97 26.41 10.80 -0.91
C GLU A 97 25.80 10.77 0.50
N ARG A 98 24.61 11.34 0.67
CA ARG A 98 23.93 11.39 1.97
C ARG A 98 23.53 10.02 2.49
N MET A 99 23.15 9.10 1.62
CA MET A 99 22.82 7.72 1.99
C MET A 99 24.08 6.98 2.44
N GLN A 100 25.21 7.13 1.72
CA GLN A 100 26.50 6.55 2.11
C GLN A 100 27.01 7.09 3.46
N GLU A 101 26.93 8.39 3.68
CA GLU A 101 27.31 9.03 4.96
C GLU A 101 26.50 8.50 6.15
N ASN A 102 25.25 8.13 5.93
CA ASN A 102 24.36 7.57 6.95
C ASN A 102 24.40 6.02 7.01
N GLY A 103 25.26 5.38 6.23
CA GLY A 103 25.48 3.93 6.25
C GLY A 103 24.35 3.13 5.60
N PHE A 104 23.61 3.71 4.65
CA PHE A 104 22.64 2.99 3.83
C PHE A 104 23.31 2.40 2.61
N ASP A 105 22.98 1.15 2.29
CA ASP A 105 23.50 0.42 1.14
C ASP A 105 22.47 0.32 0.00
N SER A 106 21.20 0.50 0.30
CA SER A 106 20.11 0.44 -0.68
C SER A 106 19.05 1.52 -0.46
N ALA A 107 18.29 1.83 -1.51
CA ALA A 107 17.17 2.77 -1.45
C ALA A 107 16.01 2.31 -2.32
N LEU A 108 14.80 2.34 -1.78
CA LEU A 108 13.56 2.10 -2.51
C LEU A 108 12.88 3.43 -2.81
N ALA A 109 12.81 3.81 -4.08
CA ALA A 109 12.07 4.96 -4.55
C ALA A 109 10.69 4.54 -5.09
N ILE A 110 9.65 5.23 -4.65
CA ILE A 110 8.26 4.97 -5.00
C ILE A 110 7.74 6.15 -5.81
N HIS A 111 7.41 5.92 -7.07
CA HIS A 111 6.96 6.95 -8.00
C HIS A 111 5.48 6.75 -8.31
N LEU A 112 4.64 7.71 -7.96
CA LEU A 112 3.27 7.77 -8.47
C LEU A 112 3.33 8.25 -9.92
N GLU A 113 3.07 7.36 -10.87
CA GLU A 113 3.12 7.67 -12.31
C GLU A 113 1.77 8.17 -12.84
N GLU A 114 0.68 7.59 -12.34
CA GLU A 114 -0.67 7.95 -12.76
C GLU A 114 -1.64 7.82 -11.59
N GLN A 115 -2.54 8.79 -11.50
CA GLN A 115 -3.71 8.73 -10.64
C GLN A 115 -4.93 9.12 -11.48
N ARG A 116 -5.94 8.27 -11.50
CA ARG A 116 -7.20 8.53 -12.18
C ARG A 116 -8.37 8.00 -11.35
N SER A 117 -9.53 8.63 -11.52
CA SER A 117 -10.78 8.17 -10.93
C SER A 117 -11.69 7.69 -12.05
N GLU A 118 -12.22 6.49 -11.91
CA GLU A 118 -13.20 5.92 -12.81
C GLU A 118 -14.54 5.77 -12.10
N THR A 119 -15.63 6.07 -12.80
CA THR A 119 -16.98 5.80 -12.30
C THR A 119 -17.45 4.50 -12.90
N LEU A 120 -17.61 3.50 -12.05
CA LEU A 120 -18.13 2.18 -12.44
C LEU A 120 -19.63 2.14 -12.22
N GLU A 121 -20.36 1.77 -13.25
CA GLU A 121 -21.78 1.44 -13.15
C GLU A 121 -21.91 0.00 -12.65
N VAL A 122 -22.44 -0.16 -11.45
CA VAL A 122 -22.79 -1.46 -10.89
C VAL A 122 -24.26 -1.72 -11.17
N LYS A 123 -24.53 -2.68 -12.05
CA LYS A 123 -25.90 -3.06 -12.36
C LYS A 123 -26.54 -3.71 -11.15
N GLY A 124 -27.70 -3.16 -10.75
CA GLY A 124 -28.52 -3.77 -9.72
C GLY A 124 -29.00 -5.16 -10.17
N ASP A 125 -28.89 -6.15 -9.30
CA ASP A 125 -29.50 -7.46 -9.52
C ASP A 125 -30.82 -7.54 -8.75
N PRO A 126 -31.98 -7.42 -9.43
CA PRO A 126 -33.28 -7.50 -8.76
C PRO A 126 -33.59 -8.87 -8.16
N GLY A 127 -32.74 -9.88 -8.39
CA GLY A 127 -32.89 -11.25 -7.90
C GLY A 127 -32.01 -11.61 -6.71
N ALA A 128 -31.10 -10.73 -6.26
CA ALA A 128 -30.25 -11.03 -5.13
C ALA A 128 -31.04 -11.15 -3.83
N ALA A 129 -31.17 -12.37 -3.30
CA ALA A 129 -31.81 -12.64 -2.03
C ALA A 129 -30.78 -12.57 -0.90
N VAL A 130 -31.02 -11.69 0.08
CA VAL A 130 -30.16 -11.56 1.26
C VAL A 130 -30.78 -12.32 2.43
N PRO A 131 -30.05 -13.25 3.09
CA PRO A 131 -30.57 -13.95 4.26
C PRO A 131 -30.80 -12.97 5.41
N ILE A 132 -31.96 -12.99 5.99
CA ILE A 132 -32.27 -12.20 7.20
C ILE A 132 -31.68 -12.95 8.39
N ALA A 133 -30.77 -12.30 9.10
CA ALA A 133 -30.14 -12.87 10.30
C ALA A 133 -31.19 -13.34 11.30
N GLY A 134 -31.18 -14.65 11.61
CA GLY A 134 -32.06 -15.25 12.60
C GLY A 134 -33.39 -15.84 12.05
N THR A 135 -33.65 -15.78 10.74
CA THR A 135 -34.80 -16.41 10.12
C THR A 135 -34.41 -17.15 8.84
N MET A 136 -35.09 -18.27 8.53
CA MET A 136 -34.94 -18.94 7.22
C MET A 136 -35.66 -18.22 6.08
N THR A 137 -36.14 -17.00 6.31
CA THR A 137 -36.84 -16.18 5.32
C THR A 137 -35.83 -15.29 4.59
N MET A 138 -35.75 -15.43 3.28
CA MET A 138 -35.02 -14.52 2.42
C MET A 138 -35.93 -13.34 2.03
N ARG A 139 -35.54 -12.12 2.33
CA ARG A 139 -36.15 -10.95 1.71
C ARG A 139 -35.42 -10.68 0.40
N PRO A 140 -36.15 -10.52 -0.72
CA PRO A 140 -35.54 -9.94 -1.91
C PRO A 140 -35.14 -8.50 -1.55
N GLN A 141 -33.85 -8.25 -1.45
CA GLN A 141 -33.34 -6.89 -1.36
C GLN A 141 -33.27 -6.40 -2.80
N VAL A 142 -34.29 -5.64 -3.16
CA VAL A 142 -34.37 -5.02 -4.47
C VAL A 142 -33.38 -3.85 -4.48
N PHE A 143 -32.12 -4.10 -4.89
CA PHE A 143 -31.33 -3.04 -5.50
C PHE A 143 -31.85 -2.91 -6.91
N SER A 144 -32.98 -2.20 -7.06
CA SER A 144 -33.64 -2.05 -8.35
C SER A 144 -32.95 -1.03 -9.24
N ASP A 145 -32.07 -0.21 -8.67
CA ASP A 145 -31.43 0.87 -9.39
C ASP A 145 -29.93 0.58 -9.55
N ASP A 146 -29.42 0.81 -10.75
CA ASP A 146 -28.01 0.84 -11.03
C ASP A 146 -27.37 1.93 -10.16
N PHE A 147 -26.28 1.62 -9.48
CA PHE A 147 -25.56 2.60 -8.67
C PHE A 147 -24.14 2.79 -9.20
N PHE A 148 -23.63 4.00 -9.03
CA PHE A 148 -22.27 4.35 -9.47
C PHE A 148 -21.32 4.29 -8.29
N VAL A 149 -20.17 3.65 -8.51
CA VAL A 149 -19.06 3.62 -7.56
C VAL A 149 -17.88 4.35 -8.18
N ASN A 150 -17.35 5.33 -7.48
CA ASN A 150 -16.09 5.94 -7.87
C ASN A 150 -14.94 5.10 -7.35
N GLU A 151 -14.05 4.70 -8.24
CA GLU A 151 -12.84 3.95 -7.94
C GLU A 151 -11.62 4.79 -8.31
N ASP A 152 -10.73 5.01 -7.34
CA ASP A 152 -9.44 5.65 -7.58
C ASP A 152 -8.40 4.59 -7.93
N ILE A 153 -7.72 4.80 -9.05
CA ILE A 153 -6.69 3.91 -9.57
C ILE A 153 -5.35 4.63 -9.50
N TYR A 154 -4.37 3.98 -8.89
CA TYR A 154 -3.01 4.48 -8.75
C TYR A 154 -2.04 3.53 -9.46
N VAL A 155 -1.28 4.06 -10.41
CA VAL A 155 -0.17 3.34 -11.06
C VAL A 155 1.13 3.80 -10.41
N VAL A 156 1.86 2.84 -9.85
CA VAL A 156 3.06 3.14 -9.07
C VAL A 156 4.23 2.32 -9.58
N ARG A 157 5.35 3.01 -9.86
CA ARG A 157 6.65 2.41 -10.14
C ARG A 157 7.50 2.39 -8.89
N LEU A 158 8.20 1.29 -8.70
CA LEU A 158 9.11 1.01 -7.61
C LEU A 158 10.51 0.79 -8.18
N ASP A 159 11.47 1.60 -7.76
CA ASP A 159 12.87 1.47 -8.16
C ASP A 159 13.72 1.16 -6.92
N LEU A 160 14.33 -0.03 -6.87
CA LEU A 160 15.31 -0.36 -5.85
C LEU A 160 16.72 -0.08 -6.36
N TRP A 161 17.43 0.72 -5.62
CA TRP A 161 18.76 1.22 -5.94
C TRP A 161 19.84 0.59 -5.09
N ASP A 162 20.96 0.26 -5.69
CA ASP A 162 22.24 0.08 -5.01
C ASP A 162 22.92 1.44 -4.86
N VAL A 163 23.15 1.85 -3.62
CA VAL A 163 23.73 3.17 -3.31
C VAL A 163 25.18 3.29 -3.75
N ALA A 164 25.96 2.21 -3.63
CA ALA A 164 27.38 2.20 -4.02
C ALA A 164 27.54 2.23 -5.55
N GLN A 165 26.70 1.47 -6.26
CA GLN A 165 26.72 1.42 -7.72
C GLN A 165 26.00 2.61 -8.36
N GLN A 166 25.19 3.34 -7.59
CA GLN A 166 24.28 4.39 -8.05
C GLN A 166 23.41 3.92 -9.23
N ALA A 167 22.87 2.71 -9.14
CA ALA A 167 22.16 2.04 -10.21
C ALA A 167 20.87 1.38 -9.73
N ILE A 168 19.85 1.32 -10.59
CA ILE A 168 18.63 0.54 -10.34
C ILE A 168 18.97 -0.93 -10.54
N ILE A 169 18.79 -1.71 -9.46
CA ILE A 169 19.07 -3.16 -9.43
C ILE A 169 17.79 -4.00 -9.54
N TRP A 170 16.65 -3.42 -9.17
CA TRP A 170 15.33 -4.03 -9.30
C TRP A 170 14.27 -2.96 -9.54
N GLN A 171 13.28 -3.29 -10.33
CA GLN A 171 12.14 -2.45 -10.61
C GLN A 171 10.85 -3.26 -10.54
N GLY A 172 9.77 -2.64 -10.04
CA GLY A 172 8.45 -3.21 -10.04
C GLY A 172 7.39 -2.17 -10.40
N ASN A 173 6.31 -2.61 -11.04
CA ASN A 173 5.15 -1.78 -11.29
C ASN A 173 3.93 -2.39 -10.61
N THR A 174 3.12 -1.54 -9.99
CA THR A 174 1.89 -1.93 -9.33
C THR A 174 0.71 -1.08 -9.80
N VAL A 175 -0.48 -1.67 -9.73
CA VAL A 175 -1.74 -0.95 -9.86
C VAL A 175 -2.53 -1.17 -8.58
N SER A 176 -2.96 -0.08 -7.97
CA SER A 176 -3.78 -0.09 -6.75
C SER A 176 -5.15 0.49 -7.02
N PHE A 177 -6.18 -0.14 -6.49
CA PHE A 177 -7.58 0.23 -6.61
C PHE A 177 -8.13 0.60 -5.23
N ASN A 178 -8.83 1.72 -5.14
CA ASN A 178 -9.42 2.21 -3.91
C ASN A 178 -10.86 2.70 -4.14
N THR A 179 -11.82 2.03 -3.52
CA THR A 179 -13.25 2.41 -3.60
C THR A 179 -13.74 3.22 -2.40
N GLY A 180 -12.87 3.64 -1.49
CA GLY A 180 -13.25 4.20 -0.19
C GLY A 180 -12.90 5.66 0.06
N GLY A 181 -12.33 6.38 -0.92
CA GLY A 181 -11.90 7.77 -0.74
C GLY A 181 -10.79 7.94 0.32
N PHE A 182 -10.53 9.15 0.78
CA PHE A 182 -9.41 9.53 1.67
C PHE A 182 -9.27 8.71 2.97
N LYS A 183 -10.37 8.24 3.56
CA LYS A 183 -10.32 7.37 4.77
C LYS A 183 -9.69 6.00 4.52
N GLY A 184 -9.51 5.65 3.25
CA GLY A 184 -8.88 4.42 2.82
C GLY A 184 -7.36 4.47 2.71
N LEU A 185 -6.72 5.65 2.66
CA LEU A 185 -5.29 5.78 2.38
C LEU A 185 -4.41 5.08 3.41
N GLU A 186 -4.69 5.21 4.71
CA GLU A 186 -3.91 4.52 5.74
C GLU A 186 -4.03 2.99 5.63
N LYS A 187 -5.25 2.48 5.41
CA LYS A 187 -5.49 1.05 5.20
C LYS A 187 -4.90 0.58 3.87
N GLY A 188 -5.06 1.40 2.82
CA GLY A 188 -4.46 1.16 1.51
C GLY A 188 -2.94 1.11 1.58
N ALA A 189 -2.30 2.02 2.31
CA ALA A 189 -0.85 2.04 2.51
C ALA A 189 -0.33 0.74 3.16
N GLY A 190 -1.04 0.21 4.16
CA GLY A 190 -0.67 -1.05 4.80
C GLY A 190 -0.77 -2.26 3.86
N HIS A 191 -1.83 -2.35 3.05
CA HIS A 191 -1.98 -3.40 2.05
C HIS A 191 -0.95 -3.26 0.93
N PHE A 192 -0.77 -2.06 0.39
CA PHE A 192 0.26 -1.74 -0.60
C PHE A 192 1.65 -2.14 -0.09
N ALA A 193 2.01 -1.73 1.13
CA ALA A 193 3.29 -2.09 1.76
C ALA A 193 3.49 -3.60 1.82
N GLN A 194 2.48 -4.36 2.22
CA GLN A 194 2.53 -5.83 2.26
C GLN A 194 2.80 -6.42 0.88
N VAL A 195 2.11 -5.94 -0.15
CA VAL A 195 2.24 -6.47 -1.52
C VAL A 195 3.64 -6.22 -2.08
N ILE A 196 4.17 -4.97 -1.95
CA ILE A 196 5.48 -4.63 -2.51
C ILE A 196 6.64 -5.29 -1.75
N THR A 197 6.59 -5.36 -0.41
CA THR A 197 7.64 -6.01 0.38
C THR A 197 7.69 -7.51 0.10
N ASN A 198 6.54 -8.15 -0.13
CA ASN A 198 6.50 -9.54 -0.58
C ASN A 198 7.07 -9.73 -2.01
N ALA A 199 6.86 -8.75 -2.91
CA ALA A 199 7.42 -8.81 -4.26
C ALA A 199 8.94 -8.67 -4.26
N ILE A 200 9.46 -7.73 -3.45
CA ILE A 200 10.90 -7.52 -3.29
C ILE A 200 11.56 -8.73 -2.60
N GLY A 201 10.92 -9.27 -1.56
CA GLY A 201 11.43 -10.46 -0.86
C GLY A 201 11.54 -11.71 -1.76
N LYS A 202 10.69 -11.85 -2.79
CA LYS A 202 10.80 -12.93 -3.78
C LYS A 202 11.96 -12.76 -4.74
N ALA A 203 12.55 -11.57 -4.83
CA ALA A 203 13.70 -11.31 -5.71
C ALA A 203 15.05 -11.71 -5.07
N ASP A 204 15.03 -12.15 -3.81
CA ASP A 204 16.22 -12.62 -3.05
C ASP A 204 17.37 -11.61 -3.06
N ILE A 205 17.03 -10.34 -2.78
CA ILE A 205 17.97 -9.21 -2.83
C ILE A 205 18.52 -8.86 -1.43
N PHE A 206 17.74 -9.15 -0.36
CA PHE A 206 18.06 -8.87 1.04
C PHE A 206 18.46 -10.09 1.82
#